data_2c406c872e4a4a76cf1362cf769446fe
#
_entry.id   2c406c872e4a4a76cf1362cf769446fe
#
_cell.length_a   1.000
_cell.length_b   1.000
_cell.length_c   1.000
_cell.angle_alpha   90.00
_cell.angle_beta   90.00
_cell.angle_gamma   90.00
#
_symmetry.space_group_name_H-M   'P 1'
#
loop_
_entity.id
_entity.type
_entity.pdbx_description
1 polymer ?
#
loop_
_entity_poly.entity_id
_entity_poly.type
_entity_poly.pdbx_seq_one_letter_code
_entity_poly.pdbx_strand_id
1 'polypeptide(L)'
;MSDSRAPLATPRGAARPFLFTLIGIGAASTAAHLGNNFTTYLVGGLMDRFGFSPFAMGAWSMAETLSYAAAMFVIAPRARQLDPRVLAVAASVLVMLSQAGSALTGNYALLLAGRIGTGLGFGILNSAVNLAAGRTGHPARWISLGIAFQTVLFAGIALGLPQLGASYGAAGMFYGLAGLSLVLGLLALFLPGGADAALADATALPNTPIGKDGLRVLAAMALFAFGTLAIWPFIERTAHAIGIPATEFGRFQSMATLASALGNAVLAAITARLPRALPLAVVLGACGVTCALLTTVGTAPAFAAAFIGYYVTWFLTYPMLLGLAYDCDSSGRLAVMTTGTWLLAQSLGSLAAGAIAQQFGGYRPIGPLGALTCVVAIAVAWPLARQFDRTRPNDGTRAAASGH
;
A
#
# COMPACT_ATOMS: atom_id res chain seq x y z
N MET A 1 9.60 -13.63 60.21
CA MET A 1 10.62 -13.48 59.17
C MET A 1 9.88 -13.23 57.83
N SER A 2 9.69 -11.97 57.48
CA SER A 2 8.97 -11.54 56.27
C SER A 2 10.03 -11.23 55.19
N ASP A 3 10.07 -12.07 54.18
CA ASP A 3 10.98 -11.93 53.02
C ASP A 3 10.39 -10.92 52.04
N SER A 4 10.73 -9.65 52.20
CA SER A 4 10.38 -8.58 51.27
C SER A 4 11.32 -8.61 50.08
N ARG A 5 10.99 -9.40 49.06
CA ARG A 5 11.66 -9.30 47.76
C ARG A 5 11.19 -8.01 47.05
N ALA A 6 12.06 -7.02 47.04
CA ALA A 6 11.89 -5.83 46.21
C ALA A 6 11.78 -6.25 44.73
N PRO A 7 10.83 -5.67 43.92
CA PRO A 7 10.75 -5.96 42.53
C PRO A 7 12.01 -5.44 41.82
N LEU A 8 12.71 -6.34 41.12
CA LEU A 8 13.84 -5.99 40.25
C LEU A 8 13.39 -4.96 39.24
N ALA A 9 13.88 -3.73 39.38
CA ALA A 9 13.69 -2.67 38.42
C ALA A 9 14.32 -3.10 37.10
N THR A 10 13.48 -3.42 36.12
CA THR A 10 13.92 -3.60 34.74
C THR A 10 14.60 -2.32 34.28
N PRO A 11 15.80 -2.38 33.68
CA PRO A 11 16.46 -1.20 33.15
C PRO A 11 15.57 -0.64 32.00
N ARG A 12 14.88 0.47 32.29
CA ARG A 12 14.21 1.28 31.29
C ARG A 12 15.27 1.80 30.34
N GLY A 13 15.47 1.14 29.20
CA GLY A 13 16.24 1.69 28.10
C GLY A 13 15.76 3.11 27.87
N ALA A 14 16.68 4.08 27.79
CA ALA A 14 16.37 5.49 27.66
C ALA A 14 15.33 5.67 26.50
N ALA A 15 14.15 6.20 26.82
CA ALA A 15 13.09 6.43 25.85
C ALA A 15 13.66 7.31 24.72
N ARG A 16 13.70 6.78 23.50
CA ARG A 16 14.17 7.54 22.35
C ARG A 16 13.30 8.76 22.16
N PRO A 17 13.87 9.92 21.78
CA PRO A 17 13.11 11.10 21.47
C PRO A 17 12.05 10.77 20.39
N PHE A 18 10.83 11.23 20.59
CA PHE A 18 9.69 11.02 19.69
C PHE A 18 10.04 11.29 18.22
N LEU A 19 10.77 12.37 17.98
CA LEU A 19 11.14 12.81 16.63
C LEU A 19 12.00 11.77 15.88
N PHE A 20 12.98 11.14 16.54
CA PHE A 20 13.82 10.13 15.89
C PHE A 20 13.02 8.88 15.51
N THR A 21 12.11 8.43 16.37
CA THR A 21 11.23 7.30 16.06
C THR A 21 10.29 7.64 14.88
N LEU A 22 9.73 8.85 14.86
CA LEU A 22 8.89 9.31 13.77
C LEU A 22 9.65 9.37 12.44
N ILE A 23 10.84 9.95 12.43
CA ILE A 23 11.69 10.02 11.23
C ILE A 23 12.05 8.61 10.76
N GLY A 24 12.48 7.72 11.66
CA GLY A 24 12.87 6.36 11.30
C GLY A 24 11.72 5.55 10.68
N ILE A 25 10.56 5.52 11.35
CA ILE A 25 9.39 4.79 10.85
C ILE A 25 8.83 5.46 9.58
N GLY A 26 8.73 6.77 9.54
CA GLY A 26 8.23 7.52 8.39
C GLY A 26 9.11 7.34 7.16
N ALA A 27 10.44 7.45 7.31
CA ALA A 27 11.39 7.26 6.22
C ALA A 27 11.36 5.82 5.69
N ALA A 28 11.42 4.82 6.58
CA ALA A 28 11.37 3.42 6.17
C ALA A 28 10.03 3.06 5.51
N SER A 29 8.89 3.57 6.02
CA SER A 29 7.57 3.41 5.41
C SER A 29 7.53 4.05 4.02
N THR A 30 8.05 5.26 3.87
CA THR A 30 8.14 5.94 2.57
C THR A 30 8.97 5.13 1.59
N ALA A 31 10.16 4.68 2.01
CA ALA A 31 11.05 3.86 1.17
C ALA A 31 10.38 2.55 0.73
N ALA A 32 9.66 1.88 1.62
CA ALA A 32 8.98 0.61 1.34
C ALA A 32 7.89 0.70 0.25
N HIS A 33 7.34 1.88 0.01
CA HIS A 33 6.22 2.07 -0.91
C HIS A 33 6.55 2.95 -2.14
N LEU A 34 7.82 3.36 -2.32
CA LEU A 34 8.24 4.17 -3.46
C LEU A 34 7.89 3.53 -4.80
N GLY A 35 8.21 2.24 -4.97
CA GLY A 35 7.98 1.54 -6.23
C GLY A 35 6.50 1.51 -6.59
N ASN A 36 5.68 1.00 -5.71
CA ASN A 36 4.25 0.83 -5.97
C ASN A 36 3.56 2.16 -6.30
N ASN A 37 3.93 3.25 -5.63
CA ASN A 37 3.27 4.56 -5.84
C ASN A 37 3.76 5.31 -7.09
N PHE A 38 4.98 5.06 -7.56
CA PHE A 38 5.58 5.81 -8.67
C PHE A 38 5.87 4.95 -9.91
N THR A 39 5.44 3.68 -9.91
CA THR A 39 5.55 2.74 -11.05
C THR A 39 5.03 3.34 -12.34
N THR A 40 3.92 4.07 -12.30
CA THR A 40 3.25 4.61 -13.50
C THR A 40 4.16 5.53 -14.32
N TYR A 41 4.98 6.35 -13.67
CA TYR A 41 5.95 7.23 -14.37
C TYR A 41 7.08 6.43 -15.01
N LEU A 42 7.58 5.41 -14.32
CA LEU A 42 8.62 4.55 -14.88
C LEU A 42 8.11 3.75 -16.08
N VAL A 43 6.89 3.23 -16.00
CA VAL A 43 6.23 2.54 -17.11
C VAL A 43 6.11 3.47 -18.31
N GLY A 44 5.62 4.69 -18.12
CA GLY A 44 5.54 5.70 -19.15
C GLY A 44 6.89 5.98 -19.79
N GLY A 45 7.89 6.33 -18.96
CA GLY A 45 9.23 6.64 -19.44
C GLY A 45 9.94 5.49 -20.15
N LEU A 46 9.73 4.23 -19.72
CA LEU A 46 10.29 3.05 -20.38
C LEU A 46 9.62 2.76 -21.73
N MET A 47 8.29 2.94 -21.82
CA MET A 47 7.56 2.80 -23.09
C MET A 47 8.00 3.85 -24.10
N ASP A 48 8.15 5.10 -23.67
CA ASP A 48 8.58 6.19 -24.56
C ASP A 48 10.03 6.02 -25.03
N ARG A 49 10.91 5.56 -24.15
CA ARG A 49 12.34 5.44 -24.46
C ARG A 49 12.70 4.19 -25.27
N PHE A 50 12.06 3.06 -24.98
CA PHE A 50 12.47 1.75 -25.50
C PHE A 50 11.39 1.07 -26.34
N GLY A 51 10.18 1.65 -26.43
CA GLY A 51 9.05 1.08 -27.19
C GLY A 51 8.54 -0.23 -26.61
N PHE A 52 8.69 -0.48 -25.30
CA PHE A 52 8.17 -1.70 -24.69
C PHE A 52 6.66 -1.77 -24.77
N SER A 53 6.17 -2.98 -25.03
CA SER A 53 4.74 -3.23 -25.14
C SER A 53 4.01 -3.08 -23.80
N PRO A 54 2.70 -2.78 -23.81
CA PRO A 54 1.90 -2.76 -22.59
C PRO A 54 1.95 -4.07 -21.82
N PHE A 55 1.98 -5.22 -22.50
CA PHE A 55 2.13 -6.53 -21.85
C PHE A 55 3.46 -6.66 -21.09
N ALA A 56 4.56 -6.28 -21.74
CA ALA A 56 5.88 -6.30 -21.10
C ALA A 56 5.90 -5.40 -19.84
N MET A 57 5.28 -4.23 -19.90
CA MET A 57 5.22 -3.31 -18.75
C MET A 57 4.28 -3.81 -17.64
N GLY A 58 3.19 -4.49 -18.00
CA GLY A 58 2.33 -5.17 -17.03
C GLY A 58 3.09 -6.30 -16.29
N ALA A 59 3.84 -7.13 -17.02
CA ALA A 59 4.70 -8.17 -16.45
C ALA A 59 5.81 -7.59 -15.57
N TRP A 60 6.42 -6.48 -15.98
CA TRP A 60 7.43 -5.76 -15.21
C TRP A 60 6.87 -5.21 -13.89
N SER A 61 5.65 -4.65 -13.90
CA SER A 61 4.97 -4.19 -12.69
C SER A 61 4.56 -5.35 -11.79
N MET A 62 4.06 -6.46 -12.37
CA MET A 62 3.75 -7.69 -11.63
C MET A 62 4.98 -8.23 -10.90
N ALA A 63 6.15 -8.23 -11.54
CA ALA A 63 7.38 -8.76 -10.96
C ALA A 63 7.78 -8.04 -9.66
N GLU A 64 7.58 -6.73 -9.56
CA GLU A 64 7.83 -5.98 -8.33
C GLU A 64 6.86 -6.37 -7.21
N THR A 65 5.55 -6.34 -7.47
CA THR A 65 4.55 -6.61 -6.44
C THR A 65 4.59 -8.06 -5.97
N LEU A 66 4.89 -8.99 -6.86
CA LEU A 66 5.06 -10.40 -6.52
C LEU A 66 6.32 -10.65 -5.68
N SER A 67 7.46 -10.07 -6.07
CA SER A 67 8.72 -10.18 -5.31
C SER A 67 8.61 -9.46 -3.95
N TYR A 68 7.87 -8.35 -3.88
CA TYR A 68 7.53 -7.67 -2.62
C TYR A 68 6.80 -8.63 -1.66
N ALA A 69 5.72 -9.25 -2.13
CA ALA A 69 4.97 -10.22 -1.34
C ALA A 69 5.86 -11.39 -0.90
N ALA A 70 6.65 -11.96 -1.82
CA ALA A 70 7.56 -13.06 -1.53
C ALA A 70 8.57 -12.71 -0.42
N ALA A 71 9.18 -11.51 -0.47
CA ALA A 71 10.11 -11.06 0.55
C ALA A 71 9.46 -10.96 1.94
N MET A 72 8.23 -10.45 2.02
CA MET A 72 7.49 -10.39 3.29
C MET A 72 7.26 -11.80 3.87
N PHE A 73 6.85 -12.76 3.05
CA PHE A 73 6.62 -14.14 3.51
C PHE A 73 7.91 -14.84 3.95
N VAL A 74 9.04 -14.59 3.30
CA VAL A 74 10.34 -15.15 3.67
C VAL A 74 10.87 -14.56 4.98
N ILE A 75 10.63 -13.27 5.22
CA ILE A 75 11.13 -12.58 6.42
C ILE A 75 10.25 -12.84 7.63
N ALA A 76 8.94 -12.93 7.47
CA ALA A 76 7.98 -13.04 8.58
C ALA A 76 8.34 -14.11 9.62
N PRO A 77 8.77 -15.35 9.26
CA PRO A 77 9.14 -16.37 10.26
C PRO A 77 10.42 -16.04 11.05
N ARG A 78 11.30 -15.22 10.48
CA ARG A 78 12.60 -14.86 11.06
C ARG A 78 12.62 -13.46 11.69
N ALA A 79 11.51 -12.75 11.59
CA ALA A 79 11.37 -11.34 11.93
C ALA A 79 11.89 -10.99 13.34
N ARG A 80 11.69 -11.90 14.31
CA ARG A 80 12.08 -11.69 15.72
C ARG A 80 13.60 -11.68 15.95
N GLN A 81 14.35 -12.38 15.08
CA GLN A 81 15.80 -12.52 15.20
C GLN A 81 16.56 -11.39 14.48
N LEU A 82 15.86 -10.57 13.73
CA LEU A 82 16.45 -9.59 12.83
C LEU A 82 16.35 -8.17 13.42
N ASP A 83 17.41 -7.39 13.28
CA ASP A 83 17.38 -5.97 13.64
C ASP A 83 16.72 -5.18 12.50
N PRO A 84 15.60 -4.45 12.76
CA PRO A 84 14.89 -3.69 11.73
C PRO A 84 15.76 -2.61 11.07
N ARG A 85 16.77 -2.08 11.75
CA ARG A 85 17.69 -1.09 11.16
C ARG A 85 18.58 -1.72 10.10
N VAL A 86 19.18 -2.87 10.46
CA VAL A 86 20.05 -3.61 9.51
C VAL A 86 19.24 -4.03 8.29
N LEU A 87 18.02 -4.56 8.51
CA LEU A 87 17.12 -4.91 7.42
C LEU A 87 16.80 -3.71 6.53
N ALA A 88 16.42 -2.57 7.13
CA ALA A 88 16.02 -1.39 6.38
C ALA A 88 17.18 -0.81 5.56
N VAL A 89 18.39 -0.73 6.13
CA VAL A 89 19.57 -0.23 5.42
C VAL A 89 19.96 -1.18 4.28
N ALA A 90 20.07 -2.48 4.56
CA ALA A 90 20.43 -3.47 3.53
C ALA A 90 19.41 -3.48 2.39
N ALA A 91 18.12 -3.42 2.70
CA ALA A 91 17.07 -3.35 1.71
C ALA A 91 17.12 -2.05 0.89
N SER A 92 17.38 -0.91 1.55
CA SER A 92 17.51 0.38 0.84
C SER A 92 18.71 0.40 -0.10
N VAL A 93 19.83 -0.23 0.29
CA VAL A 93 20.99 -0.41 -0.61
C VAL A 93 20.62 -1.32 -1.80
N LEU A 94 19.89 -2.41 -1.56
CA LEU A 94 19.42 -3.28 -2.63
C LEU A 94 18.52 -2.51 -3.62
N VAL A 95 17.56 -1.72 -3.10
CA VAL A 95 16.68 -0.88 -3.94
C VAL A 95 17.49 0.16 -4.71
N MET A 96 18.41 0.86 -4.04
CA MET A 96 19.29 1.85 -4.67
C MET A 96 20.09 1.24 -5.83
N LEU A 97 20.75 0.10 -5.60
CA LEU A 97 21.54 -0.57 -6.63
C LEU A 97 20.68 -1.07 -7.80
N SER A 98 19.49 -1.62 -7.49
CA SER A 98 18.55 -2.10 -8.50
C SER A 98 18.00 -0.96 -9.36
N GLN A 99 17.66 0.17 -8.77
CA GLN A 99 17.20 1.37 -9.47
C GLN A 99 18.34 1.99 -10.31
N ALA A 100 19.52 2.16 -9.71
CA ALA A 100 20.69 2.70 -10.43
C ALA A 100 21.10 1.80 -11.59
N GLY A 101 21.11 0.47 -11.39
CA GLY A 101 21.36 -0.49 -12.46
C GLY A 101 20.33 -0.42 -13.59
N SER A 102 19.06 -0.21 -13.25
CA SER A 102 17.98 -0.02 -14.23
C SER A 102 18.14 1.26 -15.05
N ALA A 103 18.72 2.32 -14.46
CA ALA A 103 19.03 3.56 -15.20
C ALA A 103 20.04 3.38 -16.32
N LEU A 104 20.94 2.40 -16.19
CA LEU A 104 22.07 2.17 -17.09
C LEU A 104 21.76 1.22 -18.25
N THR A 105 20.59 0.60 -18.29
CA THR A 105 20.28 -0.44 -19.28
C THR A 105 18.98 -0.16 -20.03
N GLY A 106 18.92 -0.61 -21.30
CA GLY A 106 17.70 -0.73 -22.10
C GLY A 106 17.30 -2.19 -22.33
N ASN A 107 18.04 -3.15 -21.76
CA ASN A 107 17.72 -4.58 -21.90
C ASN A 107 16.57 -4.95 -20.95
N TYR A 108 15.48 -5.47 -21.52
CA TYR A 108 14.28 -5.81 -20.76
C TYR A 108 14.53 -6.84 -19.65
N ALA A 109 15.38 -7.86 -19.89
CA ALA A 109 15.67 -8.87 -18.88
C ALA A 109 16.43 -8.30 -17.68
N LEU A 110 17.37 -7.36 -17.91
CA LEU A 110 18.08 -6.66 -16.84
C LEU A 110 17.16 -5.69 -16.09
N LEU A 111 16.26 -4.98 -16.80
CA LEU A 111 15.23 -4.15 -16.19
C LEU A 111 14.27 -4.98 -15.32
N LEU A 112 13.90 -6.18 -15.79
CA LEU A 112 13.06 -7.11 -15.02
C LEU A 112 13.79 -7.63 -13.77
N ALA A 113 15.06 -7.98 -13.89
CA ALA A 113 15.89 -8.38 -12.74
C ALA A 113 16.02 -7.24 -11.72
N GLY A 114 16.27 -6.01 -12.18
CA GLY A 114 16.28 -4.81 -11.34
C GLY A 114 14.93 -4.61 -10.65
N ARG A 115 13.82 -4.87 -11.36
CA ARG A 115 12.46 -4.73 -10.79
C ARG A 115 12.16 -5.77 -9.71
N ILE A 116 12.61 -7.00 -9.89
CA ILE A 116 12.55 -8.03 -8.85
C ILE A 116 13.40 -7.61 -7.63
N GLY A 117 14.60 -7.10 -7.85
CA GLY A 117 15.45 -6.58 -6.78
C GLY A 117 14.81 -5.44 -5.99
N THR A 118 14.16 -4.49 -6.67
CA THR A 118 13.41 -3.41 -5.98
C THR A 118 12.25 -3.96 -5.18
N GLY A 119 11.47 -4.88 -5.74
CA GLY A 119 10.34 -5.51 -5.04
C GLY A 119 10.78 -6.26 -3.78
N LEU A 120 11.84 -7.07 -3.87
CA LEU A 120 12.43 -7.73 -2.69
C LEU A 120 12.83 -6.70 -1.64
N GLY A 121 13.54 -5.64 -2.01
CA GLY A 121 13.95 -4.58 -1.10
C GLY A 121 12.75 -3.89 -0.43
N PHE A 122 11.70 -3.57 -1.17
CA PHE A 122 10.49 -2.95 -0.62
C PHE A 122 9.77 -3.88 0.37
N GLY A 123 9.68 -5.18 0.08
CA GLY A 123 9.10 -6.15 1.01
C GLY A 123 9.90 -6.31 2.30
N ILE A 124 11.23 -6.28 2.21
CA ILE A 124 12.13 -6.27 3.38
C ILE A 124 11.93 -4.98 4.21
N LEU A 125 11.88 -3.81 3.55
CA LEU A 125 11.65 -2.52 4.21
C LEU A 125 10.32 -2.50 4.95
N ASN A 126 9.25 -2.96 4.32
CA ASN A 126 7.93 -3.00 4.95
C ASN A 126 7.92 -3.95 6.17
N SER A 127 8.62 -5.07 6.08
CA SER A 127 8.81 -5.98 7.21
C SER A 127 9.59 -5.31 8.34
N ALA A 128 10.63 -4.52 8.03
CA ALA A 128 11.39 -3.76 9.00
C ALA A 128 10.55 -2.70 9.72
N VAL A 129 9.66 -2.01 9.00
CA VAL A 129 8.70 -1.04 9.58
C VAL A 129 7.78 -1.73 10.57
N ASN A 130 7.16 -2.83 10.17
CA ASN A 130 6.23 -3.58 11.03
C ASN A 130 6.91 -4.12 12.28
N LEU A 131 8.13 -4.65 12.15
CA LEU A 131 8.97 -5.08 13.27
C LEU A 131 9.29 -3.94 14.21
N ALA A 132 9.75 -2.81 13.69
CA ALA A 132 10.10 -1.64 14.48
C ALA A 132 8.88 -1.08 15.23
N ALA A 133 7.73 -0.98 14.56
CA ALA A 133 6.48 -0.55 15.18
C ALA A 133 6.02 -1.52 16.27
N GLY A 134 6.13 -2.84 16.05
CA GLY A 134 5.79 -3.88 17.04
C GLY A 134 6.64 -3.83 18.31
N ARG A 135 7.84 -3.25 18.25
CA ARG A 135 8.73 -3.03 19.43
C ARG A 135 8.40 -1.77 20.23
N THR A 136 7.40 -1.02 19.80
CA THR A 136 6.89 0.15 20.53
C THR A 136 5.68 -0.24 21.37
N GLY A 137 5.41 0.51 22.45
CA GLY A 137 4.21 0.27 23.28
C GLY A 137 2.86 0.51 22.54
N HIS A 138 2.90 1.18 21.36
CA HIS A 138 1.70 1.56 20.61
C HIS A 138 1.92 1.40 19.09
N PRO A 139 2.00 0.14 18.55
CA PRO A 139 2.32 -0.12 17.15
C PRO A 139 1.42 0.61 16.15
N ALA A 140 0.10 0.56 16.37
CA ALA A 140 -0.88 1.18 15.48
C ALA A 140 -0.69 2.70 15.37
N ARG A 141 -0.35 3.38 16.47
CA ARG A 141 -0.06 4.82 16.48
C ARG A 141 1.16 5.13 15.61
N TRP A 142 2.24 4.36 15.76
CA TRP A 142 3.47 4.60 15.02
C TRP A 142 3.35 4.29 13.54
N ILE A 143 2.60 3.25 13.17
CA ILE A 143 2.25 2.95 11.76
C ILE A 143 1.44 4.10 11.17
N SER A 144 0.43 4.61 11.88
CA SER A 144 -0.40 5.73 11.40
C SER A 144 0.42 7.02 11.22
N LEU A 145 1.32 7.33 12.15
CA LEU A 145 2.22 8.48 12.04
C LEU A 145 3.21 8.31 10.88
N GLY A 146 3.72 7.08 10.66
CA GLY A 146 4.57 6.74 9.54
C GLY A 146 3.86 6.95 8.20
N ILE A 147 2.59 6.53 8.09
CA ILE A 147 1.76 6.75 6.89
C ILE A 147 1.51 8.25 6.67
N ALA A 148 1.23 9.02 7.71
CA ALA A 148 1.06 10.48 7.59
C ALA A 148 2.33 11.16 7.08
N PHE A 149 3.50 10.79 7.62
CA PHE A 149 4.80 11.27 7.15
C PHE A 149 5.05 10.89 5.69
N GLN A 150 4.82 9.62 5.34
CA GLN A 150 4.91 9.10 3.98
C GLN A 150 4.02 9.88 3.01
N THR A 151 2.78 10.20 3.40
CA THR A 151 1.83 10.94 2.55
C THR A 151 2.37 12.31 2.16
N VAL A 152 2.96 13.04 3.11
CA VAL A 152 3.57 14.35 2.84
C VAL A 152 4.75 14.22 1.87
N LEU A 153 5.61 13.23 2.08
CA LEU A 153 6.74 12.98 1.17
C LEU A 153 6.26 12.55 -0.21
N PHE A 154 5.25 11.70 -0.31
CA PHE A 154 4.71 11.26 -1.60
C PHE A 154 4.09 12.40 -2.40
N ALA A 155 3.41 13.34 -1.73
CA ALA A 155 2.93 14.54 -2.41
C ALA A 155 4.08 15.35 -3.02
N GLY A 156 5.20 15.48 -2.32
CA GLY A 156 6.41 16.14 -2.84
C GLY A 156 7.08 15.36 -3.97
N ILE A 157 7.22 14.03 -3.82
CA ILE A 157 7.83 13.16 -4.84
C ILE A 157 6.99 13.15 -6.13
N ALA A 158 5.66 13.17 -6.02
CA ALA A 158 4.74 13.25 -7.16
C ALA A 158 4.95 14.54 -7.99
N LEU A 159 5.38 15.62 -7.36
CA LEU A 159 5.75 16.85 -8.07
C LEU A 159 7.16 16.79 -8.68
N GLY A 160 8.13 16.21 -7.96
CA GLY A 160 9.54 16.23 -8.35
C GLY A 160 9.93 15.16 -9.36
N LEU A 161 9.40 13.92 -9.22
CA LEU A 161 9.80 12.80 -10.07
C LEU A 161 9.49 13.00 -11.56
N PRO A 162 8.31 13.51 -11.96
CA PRO A 162 8.04 13.84 -13.36
C PRO A 162 8.95 14.94 -13.93
N GLN A 163 9.42 15.88 -13.11
CA GLN A 163 10.37 16.91 -13.53
C GLN A 163 11.73 16.28 -13.87
N LEU A 164 12.20 15.31 -13.06
CA LEU A 164 13.39 14.52 -13.39
C LEU A 164 13.18 13.74 -14.69
N GLY A 165 11.98 13.18 -14.90
CA GLY A 165 11.61 12.52 -16.15
C GLY A 165 11.66 13.46 -17.35
N ALA A 166 11.13 14.67 -17.22
CA ALA A 166 11.14 15.67 -18.28
C ALA A 166 12.55 16.18 -18.62
N SER A 167 13.43 16.30 -17.60
CA SER A 167 14.80 16.81 -17.80
C SER A 167 15.82 15.75 -18.22
N TYR A 168 15.69 14.52 -17.71
CA TYR A 168 16.70 13.46 -17.85
C TYR A 168 16.11 12.12 -18.33
N GLY A 169 14.83 12.08 -18.73
CA GLY A 169 14.14 10.87 -19.18
C GLY A 169 13.97 9.82 -18.08
N ALA A 170 13.71 8.58 -18.49
CA ALA A 170 13.54 7.45 -17.57
C ALA A 170 14.74 7.23 -16.65
N ALA A 171 15.97 7.45 -17.13
CA ALA A 171 17.18 7.33 -16.32
C ALA A 171 17.18 8.31 -15.13
N GLY A 172 16.75 9.55 -15.34
CA GLY A 172 16.64 10.55 -14.28
C GLY A 172 15.66 10.14 -13.19
N MET A 173 14.53 9.53 -13.56
CA MET A 173 13.56 9.01 -12.59
C MET A 173 14.15 7.85 -11.78
N PHE A 174 14.83 6.91 -12.42
CA PHE A 174 15.52 5.80 -11.74
C PHE A 174 16.60 6.30 -10.77
N TYR A 175 17.45 7.24 -11.18
CA TYR A 175 18.45 7.82 -10.28
C TYR A 175 17.82 8.63 -9.14
N GLY A 176 16.74 9.35 -9.40
CA GLY A 176 15.99 10.06 -8.37
C GLY A 176 15.44 9.10 -7.31
N LEU A 177 14.82 7.99 -7.72
CA LEU A 177 14.34 6.95 -6.80
C LEU A 177 15.48 6.21 -6.09
N ALA A 178 16.62 5.99 -6.75
CA ALA A 178 17.81 5.41 -6.14
C ALA A 178 18.33 6.31 -5.01
N GLY A 179 18.49 7.61 -5.29
CA GLY A 179 18.94 8.61 -4.32
C GLY A 179 17.97 8.73 -3.13
N LEU A 180 16.66 8.78 -3.40
CA LEU A 180 15.65 8.79 -2.35
C LEU A 180 15.70 7.52 -1.49
N SER A 181 15.86 6.34 -2.09
CA SER A 181 15.97 5.08 -1.34
C SER A 181 17.19 5.06 -0.44
N LEU A 182 18.32 5.61 -0.89
CA LEU A 182 19.52 5.75 -0.06
C LEU A 182 19.29 6.70 1.12
N VAL A 183 18.79 7.90 0.86
CA VAL A 183 18.53 8.92 1.90
C VAL A 183 17.54 8.40 2.94
N LEU A 184 16.42 7.84 2.49
CA LEU A 184 15.40 7.27 3.37
C LEU A 184 15.93 6.06 4.16
N GLY A 185 16.79 5.24 3.53
CA GLY A 185 17.48 4.12 4.18
C GLY A 185 18.42 4.57 5.29
N LEU A 186 19.17 5.66 5.09
CA LEU A 186 20.00 6.27 6.13
C LEU A 186 19.16 6.82 7.29
N LEU A 187 18.02 7.46 6.99
CA LEU A 187 17.07 7.91 8.02
C LEU A 187 16.42 6.74 8.76
N ALA A 188 16.28 5.57 8.13
CA ALA A 188 15.79 4.35 8.77
C ALA A 188 16.73 3.80 9.86
N LEU A 189 17.97 4.29 9.99
CA LEU A 189 18.84 4.04 11.15
C LEU A 189 18.21 4.52 12.46
N PHE A 190 17.28 5.44 12.41
CA PHE A 190 16.51 5.91 13.57
C PHE A 190 15.35 4.97 13.96
N LEU A 191 15.11 3.85 13.25
CA LEU A 191 14.10 2.86 13.64
C LEU A 191 14.35 2.35 15.08
N PRO A 192 13.29 2.06 15.85
CA PRO A 192 13.41 1.32 17.10
C PRO A 192 14.11 -0.03 16.85
N GLY A 193 15.26 -0.23 17.48
CA GLY A 193 16.06 -1.46 17.38
C GLY A 193 16.15 -2.13 18.74
N GLY A 194 16.79 -3.28 18.76
CA GLY A 194 16.98 -4.14 19.93
C GLY A 194 16.22 -5.46 19.75
N ALA A 195 16.86 -6.55 20.13
CA ALA A 195 16.21 -7.87 20.18
C ALA A 195 15.54 -7.99 21.56
N ASP A 196 14.28 -7.57 21.69
CA ASP A 196 13.50 -7.92 22.88
C ASP A 196 12.99 -9.35 22.72
N ALA A 197 13.71 -10.28 23.33
CA ALA A 197 13.34 -11.70 23.41
C ALA A 197 11.99 -11.94 24.14
N ALA A 198 11.49 -10.96 24.88
CA ALA A 198 10.27 -11.07 25.69
C ALA A 198 8.97 -11.07 24.86
N LEU A 199 8.98 -10.61 23.60
CA LEU A 199 7.83 -10.66 22.69
C LEU A 199 7.71 -12.00 21.93
N ALA A 200 8.62 -12.94 22.20
CA ALA A 200 8.73 -14.20 21.50
C ALA A 200 7.54 -15.16 21.69
N ASP A 201 6.84 -15.11 22.81
CA ASP A 201 5.83 -16.12 23.16
C ASP A 201 4.39 -15.79 22.76
N ALA A 202 4.11 -14.59 22.27
CA ALA A 202 2.73 -14.11 22.19
C ALA A 202 1.97 -14.39 20.88
N THR A 203 2.58 -14.95 19.83
CA THR A 203 1.88 -15.08 18.54
C THR A 203 2.18 -16.35 17.75
N ALA A 204 1.89 -17.51 18.33
CA ALA A 204 1.46 -18.63 17.50
C ALA A 204 0.02 -18.30 17.05
N LEU A 205 -0.15 -17.79 15.83
CA LEU A 205 -1.49 -17.59 15.26
C LEU A 205 -2.22 -18.94 15.26
N PRO A 206 -3.43 -19.03 15.80
CA PRO A 206 -4.15 -20.29 15.86
C PRO A 206 -4.34 -20.85 14.45
N ASN A 207 -4.05 -22.13 14.29
CA ASN A 207 -4.12 -22.83 13.00
C ASN A 207 -5.57 -23.28 12.67
N THR A 208 -6.55 -22.44 13.02
CA THR A 208 -7.96 -22.70 12.71
C THR A 208 -8.23 -22.50 11.22
N PRO A 209 -9.02 -23.37 10.56
CA PRO A 209 -9.38 -23.20 9.16
C PRO A 209 -10.16 -21.88 8.98
N ILE A 210 -9.94 -21.22 7.83
CA ILE A 210 -10.65 -19.99 7.49
C ILE A 210 -12.10 -20.37 7.18
N GLY A 211 -13.03 -19.79 7.93
CA GLY A 211 -14.46 -19.99 7.70
C GLY A 211 -14.95 -19.33 6.39
N LYS A 212 -16.20 -19.63 6.01
CA LYS A 212 -16.82 -19.07 4.79
C LYS A 212 -16.81 -17.56 4.74
N ASP A 213 -16.97 -16.90 5.89
CA ASP A 213 -17.00 -15.44 5.99
C ASP A 213 -15.60 -14.84 5.77
N GLY A 214 -14.57 -15.48 6.29
CA GLY A 214 -13.19 -15.10 5.98
C GLY A 214 -12.85 -15.24 4.50
N LEU A 215 -13.30 -16.32 3.84
CA LEU A 215 -13.12 -16.49 2.39
C LEU A 215 -13.84 -15.39 1.59
N ARG A 216 -15.03 -14.93 2.03
CA ARG A 216 -15.73 -13.80 1.40
C ARG A 216 -14.93 -12.50 1.50
N VAL A 217 -14.32 -12.21 2.65
CA VAL A 217 -13.45 -11.03 2.80
C VAL A 217 -12.25 -11.10 1.87
N LEU A 218 -11.57 -12.26 1.82
CA LEU A 218 -10.43 -12.46 0.91
C LEU A 218 -10.85 -12.31 -0.56
N ALA A 219 -11.98 -12.88 -0.95
CA ALA A 219 -12.51 -12.76 -2.31
C ALA A 219 -12.88 -11.31 -2.66
N ALA A 220 -13.54 -10.58 -1.76
CA ALA A 220 -13.87 -9.17 -1.96
C ALA A 220 -12.60 -8.30 -2.11
N MET A 221 -11.59 -8.53 -1.27
CA MET A 221 -10.30 -7.84 -1.37
C MET A 221 -9.57 -8.19 -2.67
N ALA A 222 -9.57 -9.46 -3.08
CA ALA A 222 -8.95 -9.89 -4.32
C ALA A 222 -9.60 -9.22 -5.54
N LEU A 223 -10.93 -9.23 -5.62
CA LEU A 223 -11.70 -8.60 -6.69
C LEU A 223 -11.45 -7.09 -6.75
N PHE A 224 -11.53 -6.42 -5.60
CA PHE A 224 -11.25 -5.00 -5.47
C PHE A 224 -9.84 -4.66 -5.95
N ALA A 225 -8.82 -5.33 -5.43
CA ALA A 225 -7.44 -5.05 -5.77
C ALA A 225 -7.08 -5.41 -7.21
N PHE A 226 -7.55 -6.58 -7.69
CA PHE A 226 -7.32 -7.03 -9.06
C PHE A 226 -7.81 -6.00 -10.08
N GLY A 227 -9.07 -5.57 -9.97
CA GLY A 227 -9.66 -4.70 -10.98
C GLY A 227 -9.23 -3.24 -10.85
N THR A 228 -9.25 -2.70 -9.64
CA THR A 228 -8.95 -1.27 -9.46
C THR A 228 -7.47 -0.93 -9.60
N LEU A 229 -6.57 -1.84 -9.20
CA LEU A 229 -5.12 -1.63 -9.34
C LEU A 229 -4.56 -2.10 -10.69
N ALA A 230 -5.36 -2.76 -11.53
CA ALA A 230 -4.98 -3.10 -12.89
C ALA A 230 -4.53 -1.88 -13.70
N ILE A 231 -5.25 -0.76 -13.58
CA ILE A 231 -4.92 0.48 -14.30
C ILE A 231 -3.70 1.21 -13.73
N TRP A 232 -3.30 0.94 -12.48
CA TRP A 232 -2.30 1.72 -11.76
C TRP A 232 -0.96 1.89 -12.52
N PRO A 233 -0.34 0.83 -13.09
CA PRO A 233 0.89 0.99 -13.87
C PRO A 233 0.73 1.86 -15.11
N PHE A 234 -0.48 1.98 -15.64
CA PHE A 234 -0.79 2.64 -16.91
C PHE A 234 -1.55 3.95 -16.76
N ILE A 235 -1.83 4.40 -15.53
CA ILE A 235 -2.71 5.55 -15.30
C ILE A 235 -2.10 6.86 -15.85
N GLU A 236 -0.79 7.00 -15.81
CA GLU A 236 -0.10 8.10 -16.47
C GLU A 236 -0.24 8.02 -17.99
N ARG A 237 -0.23 6.80 -18.58
CA ARG A 237 -0.46 6.60 -20.01
C ARG A 237 -1.88 6.97 -20.43
N THR A 238 -2.89 6.76 -19.57
CA THR A 238 -4.25 7.22 -19.85
C THR A 238 -4.35 8.75 -19.84
N ALA A 239 -3.65 9.41 -18.94
CA ALA A 239 -3.54 10.87 -18.92
C ALA A 239 -2.82 11.39 -20.16
N HIS A 240 -1.69 10.80 -20.52
CA HIS A 240 -0.92 11.17 -21.70
C HIS A 240 -1.72 11.01 -23.00
N ALA A 241 -2.55 9.97 -23.11
CA ALA A 241 -3.42 9.72 -24.27
C ALA A 241 -4.44 10.83 -24.54
N ILE A 242 -4.77 11.67 -23.56
CA ILE A 242 -5.65 12.84 -23.69
C ILE A 242 -4.89 14.18 -23.59
N GLY A 243 -3.57 14.15 -23.79
CA GLY A 243 -2.70 15.33 -23.86
C GLY A 243 -2.23 15.89 -22.50
N ILE A 244 -2.41 15.16 -21.40
CA ILE A 244 -1.92 15.60 -20.08
C ILE A 244 -0.46 15.18 -19.95
N PRO A 245 0.50 16.13 -19.78
CA PRO A 245 1.90 15.80 -19.58
C PRO A 245 2.14 15.18 -18.19
N ALA A 246 3.19 14.36 -18.05
CA ALA A 246 3.53 13.70 -16.79
C ALA A 246 3.70 14.66 -15.62
N THR A 247 4.19 15.88 -15.87
CA THR A 247 4.35 16.93 -14.85
C THR A 247 3.01 17.47 -14.31
N GLU A 248 1.99 17.58 -15.16
CA GLU A 248 0.63 17.94 -14.75
C GLU A 248 -0.05 16.78 -14.04
N PHE A 249 0.11 15.55 -14.55
CA PHE A 249 -0.35 14.34 -13.86
C PHE A 249 0.25 14.24 -12.44
N GLY A 250 1.53 14.61 -12.26
CA GLY A 250 2.17 14.67 -10.95
C GLY A 250 1.49 15.64 -9.98
N ARG A 251 1.00 16.79 -10.48
CA ARG A 251 0.20 17.73 -9.66
C ARG A 251 -1.12 17.08 -9.21
N PHE A 252 -1.80 16.39 -10.13
CA PHE A 252 -3.03 15.67 -9.78
C PHE A 252 -2.77 14.56 -8.75
N GLN A 253 -1.67 13.81 -8.88
CA GLN A 253 -1.30 12.79 -7.90
C GLN A 253 -0.97 13.40 -6.53
N SER A 254 -0.26 14.51 -6.49
CA SER A 254 0.01 15.23 -5.23
C SER A 254 -1.29 15.65 -4.54
N MET A 255 -2.22 16.27 -5.28
CA MET A 255 -3.53 16.66 -4.76
C MET A 255 -4.36 15.45 -4.29
N ALA A 256 -4.39 14.38 -5.09
CA ALA A 256 -5.10 13.15 -4.76
C ALA A 256 -4.54 12.48 -3.48
N THR A 257 -3.22 12.48 -3.34
CA THR A 257 -2.53 11.95 -2.15
C THR A 257 -2.94 12.71 -0.88
N LEU A 258 -2.93 14.04 -0.91
CA LEU A 258 -3.35 14.88 0.21
C LEU A 258 -4.86 14.74 0.50
N ALA A 259 -5.69 14.71 -0.54
CA ALA A 259 -7.13 14.50 -0.39
C ALA A 259 -7.46 13.14 0.23
N SER A 260 -6.73 12.08 -0.15
CA SER A 260 -6.92 10.74 0.43
C SER A 260 -6.56 10.68 1.91
N ALA A 261 -5.51 11.39 2.33
CA ALA A 261 -5.14 11.49 3.73
C ALA A 261 -6.24 12.17 4.57
N LEU A 262 -6.80 13.26 4.05
CA LEU A 262 -7.92 13.95 4.68
C LEU A 262 -9.16 13.05 4.75
N GLY A 263 -9.49 12.36 3.66
CA GLY A 263 -10.59 11.38 3.62
C GLY A 263 -10.44 10.28 4.67
N ASN A 264 -9.22 9.72 4.81
CA ASN A 264 -8.95 8.71 5.84
C ASN A 264 -9.06 9.27 7.26
N ALA A 265 -8.62 10.50 7.51
CA ALA A 265 -8.78 11.13 8.82
C ALA A 265 -10.26 11.32 9.19
N VAL A 266 -11.08 11.76 8.23
CA VAL A 266 -12.54 11.88 8.40
C VAL A 266 -13.17 10.50 8.63
N LEU A 267 -12.82 9.49 7.82
CA LEU A 267 -13.33 8.14 8.00
C LEU A 267 -12.99 7.61 9.41
N ALA A 268 -11.76 7.77 9.86
CA ALA A 268 -11.34 7.32 11.19
C ALA A 268 -12.16 7.97 12.30
N ALA A 269 -12.50 9.27 12.16
CA ALA A 269 -13.30 9.99 13.15
C ALA A 269 -14.77 9.51 13.23
N ILE A 270 -15.34 9.01 12.11
CA ILE A 270 -16.76 8.66 12.03
C ILE A 270 -17.03 7.15 11.99
N THR A 271 -16.00 6.32 11.70
CA THR A 271 -16.14 4.85 11.51
C THR A 271 -16.86 4.16 12.66
N ALA A 272 -16.62 4.58 13.91
CA ALA A 272 -17.25 3.99 15.08
C ALA A 272 -18.79 4.13 15.07
N ARG A 273 -19.32 5.13 14.38
CA ARG A 273 -20.74 5.47 14.33
C ARG A 273 -21.45 4.93 13.08
N LEU A 274 -20.69 4.57 12.04
CA LEU A 274 -21.27 4.14 10.77
C LEU A 274 -21.62 2.63 10.78
N PRO A 275 -22.72 2.22 10.11
CA PRO A 275 -22.93 0.83 9.76
C PRO A 275 -21.81 0.36 8.81
N ARG A 276 -21.65 -0.96 8.64
CA ARG A 276 -20.58 -1.52 7.78
C ARG A 276 -21.01 -1.59 6.31
N ALA A 277 -22.24 -2.05 6.04
CA ALA A 277 -22.66 -2.43 4.70
C ALA A 277 -22.82 -1.25 3.75
N LEU A 278 -23.62 -0.25 4.11
CA LEU A 278 -23.93 0.86 3.21
C LEU A 278 -22.70 1.71 2.86
N PRO A 279 -21.88 2.18 3.82
CA PRO A 279 -20.69 2.97 3.50
C PRO A 279 -19.70 2.18 2.63
N LEU A 280 -19.48 0.88 2.92
CA LEU A 280 -18.61 0.04 2.10
C LEU A 280 -19.10 -0.06 0.65
N ALA A 281 -20.40 -0.30 0.45
CA ALA A 281 -20.98 -0.39 -0.89
C ALA A 281 -20.91 0.93 -1.65
N VAL A 282 -21.17 2.07 -0.97
CA VAL A 282 -21.07 3.40 -1.59
C VAL A 282 -19.64 3.72 -2.00
N VAL A 283 -18.66 3.48 -1.11
CA VAL A 283 -17.24 3.79 -1.40
C VAL A 283 -16.69 2.86 -2.48
N LEU A 284 -16.99 1.54 -2.44
CA LEU A 284 -16.63 0.59 -3.50
C LEU A 284 -17.28 0.96 -4.84
N GLY A 285 -18.55 1.33 -4.83
CA GLY A 285 -19.26 1.75 -6.03
C GLY A 285 -18.66 3.02 -6.64
N ALA A 286 -18.37 4.02 -5.79
CA ALA A 286 -17.71 5.25 -6.22
C ALA A 286 -16.30 4.96 -6.76
N CYS A 287 -15.53 4.04 -6.13
CA CYS A 287 -14.24 3.62 -6.63
C CYS A 287 -14.35 2.97 -8.02
N GLY A 288 -15.33 2.09 -8.23
CA GLY A 288 -15.59 1.48 -9.54
C GLY A 288 -15.94 2.50 -10.60
N VAL A 289 -16.84 3.45 -10.30
CA VAL A 289 -17.24 4.53 -11.23
C VAL A 289 -16.03 5.39 -11.59
N THR A 290 -15.27 5.85 -10.60
CA THR A 290 -14.09 6.69 -10.85
C THR A 290 -12.99 5.93 -11.61
N CYS A 291 -12.81 4.63 -11.34
CA CYS A 291 -11.90 3.76 -12.11
C CYS A 291 -12.32 3.68 -13.59
N ALA A 292 -13.62 3.52 -13.88
CA ALA A 292 -14.12 3.53 -15.27
C ALA A 292 -13.90 4.88 -15.94
N LEU A 293 -14.13 5.98 -15.23
CA LEU A 293 -13.93 7.33 -15.74
C LEU A 293 -12.47 7.61 -16.12
N LEU A 294 -11.49 7.10 -15.37
CA LEU A 294 -10.06 7.29 -15.66
C LEU A 294 -9.63 6.88 -17.07
N THR A 295 -10.35 5.96 -17.70
CA THR A 295 -10.00 5.45 -19.03
C THR A 295 -10.98 5.89 -20.11
N THR A 296 -12.07 6.59 -19.75
CA THR A 296 -13.14 6.96 -20.69
C THR A 296 -13.32 8.47 -20.87
N VAL A 297 -12.89 9.29 -19.91
CA VAL A 297 -12.97 10.76 -20.02
C VAL A 297 -11.94 11.29 -21.03
N GLY A 298 -12.28 12.38 -21.71
CA GLY A 298 -11.46 12.98 -22.77
C GLY A 298 -10.90 14.37 -22.43
N THR A 299 -11.09 14.88 -21.20
CA THR A 299 -10.62 16.22 -20.81
C THR A 299 -9.82 16.21 -19.51
N ALA A 300 -8.82 17.10 -19.41
CA ALA A 300 -7.96 17.17 -18.24
C ALA A 300 -8.73 17.44 -16.92
N PRO A 301 -9.70 18.36 -16.85
CA PRO A 301 -10.46 18.57 -15.60
C PRO A 301 -11.27 17.34 -15.19
N ALA A 302 -11.90 16.64 -16.15
CA ALA A 302 -12.67 15.43 -15.87
C ALA A 302 -11.76 14.29 -15.40
N PHE A 303 -10.56 14.16 -16.02
CA PHE A 303 -9.56 13.20 -15.58
C PHE A 303 -9.06 13.50 -14.18
N ALA A 304 -8.72 14.76 -13.86
CA ALA A 304 -8.28 15.17 -12.54
C ALA A 304 -9.33 14.85 -11.46
N ALA A 305 -10.61 15.17 -11.72
CA ALA A 305 -11.70 14.86 -10.81
C ALA A 305 -11.88 13.35 -10.61
N ALA A 306 -11.86 12.56 -11.70
CA ALA A 306 -11.92 11.11 -11.66
C ALA A 306 -10.73 10.52 -10.90
N PHE A 307 -9.51 11.03 -11.11
CA PHE A 307 -8.31 10.55 -10.47
C PHE A 307 -8.28 10.83 -8.96
N ILE A 308 -8.64 12.06 -8.55
CA ILE A 308 -8.76 12.40 -7.13
C ILE A 308 -9.84 11.53 -6.47
N GLY A 309 -11.00 11.40 -7.11
CA GLY A 309 -12.08 10.54 -6.62
C GLY A 309 -11.68 9.07 -6.50
N TYR A 310 -11.00 8.52 -7.51
CA TYR A 310 -10.45 7.17 -7.49
C TYR A 310 -9.47 6.98 -6.33
N TYR A 311 -8.53 7.90 -6.18
CA TYR A 311 -7.50 7.81 -5.15
C TYR A 311 -8.11 7.85 -3.74
N VAL A 312 -9.00 8.79 -3.49
CA VAL A 312 -9.71 8.93 -2.20
C VAL A 312 -10.52 7.67 -1.90
N THR A 313 -11.36 7.23 -2.85
CA THR A 313 -12.25 6.07 -2.62
C THR A 313 -11.48 4.76 -2.49
N TRP A 314 -10.36 4.62 -3.22
CA TRP A 314 -9.48 3.47 -3.08
C TRP A 314 -8.89 3.38 -1.65
N PHE A 315 -8.32 4.49 -1.16
CA PHE A 315 -7.74 4.55 0.18
C PHE A 315 -8.78 4.45 1.31
N LEU A 316 -10.04 4.79 1.07
CA LEU A 316 -11.14 4.55 2.01
C LEU A 316 -11.61 3.08 1.99
N THR A 317 -11.67 2.45 0.83
CA THR A 317 -12.15 1.06 0.68
C THR A 317 -11.23 0.06 1.39
N TYR A 318 -9.92 0.22 1.24
CA TYR A 318 -8.94 -0.71 1.80
C TYR A 318 -9.08 -0.90 3.32
N PRO A 319 -9.07 0.15 4.17
CA PRO A 319 -9.26 -0.03 5.61
C PRO A 319 -10.65 -0.52 5.99
N MET A 320 -11.68 -0.27 5.18
CA MET A 320 -13.04 -0.78 5.44
C MET A 320 -13.10 -2.30 5.23
N LEU A 321 -12.50 -2.82 4.16
CA LEU A 321 -12.38 -4.26 3.92
C LEU A 321 -11.49 -4.94 4.98
N LEU A 322 -10.41 -4.27 5.40
CA LEU A 322 -9.56 -4.74 6.48
C LEU A 322 -10.31 -4.78 7.83
N GLY A 323 -11.18 -3.80 8.07
CA GLY A 323 -12.08 -3.78 9.22
C GLY A 323 -13.01 -4.99 9.27
N LEU A 324 -13.59 -5.39 8.12
CA LEU A 324 -14.37 -6.63 8.03
C LEU A 324 -13.54 -7.89 8.33
N ALA A 325 -12.26 -7.90 7.96
CA ALA A 325 -11.36 -9.01 8.31
C ALA A 325 -11.19 -9.12 9.83
N TYR A 326 -11.02 -8.00 10.54
CA TYR A 326 -10.94 -7.98 12.00
C TYR A 326 -12.28 -8.34 12.68
N ASP A 327 -13.40 -7.94 12.09
CA ASP A 327 -14.73 -8.32 12.60
C ASP A 327 -14.96 -9.85 12.48
N CYS A 328 -14.38 -10.51 11.45
CA CYS A 328 -14.43 -11.98 11.30
C CYS A 328 -13.43 -12.73 12.16
N ASP A 329 -12.26 -12.14 12.41
CA ASP A 329 -11.14 -12.78 13.12
C ASP A 329 -10.34 -11.72 13.91
N SER A 330 -10.69 -11.59 15.19
CA SER A 330 -10.04 -10.65 16.11
C SER A 330 -8.57 -10.97 16.40
N SER A 331 -8.09 -12.17 16.02
CA SER A 331 -6.65 -12.53 16.15
C SER A 331 -5.76 -11.74 15.18
N GLY A 332 -6.35 -11.09 14.15
CA GLY A 332 -5.64 -10.37 13.13
C GLY A 332 -5.03 -11.23 12.02
N ARG A 333 -5.14 -12.57 12.11
CA ARG A 333 -4.62 -13.48 11.07
C ARG A 333 -5.28 -13.22 9.72
N LEU A 334 -6.61 -13.09 9.72
CA LEU A 334 -7.36 -12.82 8.49
C LEU A 334 -6.99 -11.47 7.90
N ALA A 335 -6.72 -10.45 8.72
CA ALA A 335 -6.25 -9.14 8.26
C ALA A 335 -4.89 -9.22 7.54
N VAL A 336 -3.95 -10.00 8.08
CA VAL A 336 -2.65 -10.25 7.42
C VAL A 336 -2.84 -10.96 6.09
N MET A 337 -3.71 -11.99 6.04
CA MET A 337 -4.02 -12.70 4.79
C MET A 337 -4.71 -11.79 3.76
N THR A 338 -5.56 -10.88 4.20
CA THR A 338 -6.22 -9.89 3.35
C THR A 338 -5.20 -8.97 2.68
N THR A 339 -4.16 -8.55 3.42
CA THR A 339 -3.05 -7.75 2.86
C THR A 339 -2.23 -8.56 1.84
N GLY A 340 -1.93 -9.83 2.12
CA GLY A 340 -1.25 -10.72 1.16
C GLY A 340 -2.08 -10.94 -0.10
N THR A 341 -3.38 -11.14 0.06
CA THR A 341 -4.33 -11.31 -1.06
C THR A 341 -4.38 -10.07 -1.95
N TRP A 342 -4.37 -8.87 -1.36
CA TRP A 342 -4.29 -7.62 -2.11
C TRP A 342 -3.05 -7.57 -3.01
N LEU A 343 -1.85 -7.84 -2.48
CA LEU A 343 -0.60 -7.80 -3.25
C LEU A 343 -0.60 -8.81 -4.41
N LEU A 344 -1.07 -10.03 -4.17
CA LEU A 344 -1.17 -11.07 -5.22
C LEU A 344 -2.19 -10.66 -6.29
N ALA A 345 -3.35 -10.16 -5.89
CA ALA A 345 -4.40 -9.74 -6.82
C ALA A 345 -3.95 -8.53 -7.66
N GLN A 346 -3.28 -7.54 -7.07
CA GLN A 346 -2.67 -6.42 -7.79
C GLN A 346 -1.63 -6.89 -8.82
N SER A 347 -0.79 -7.86 -8.46
CA SER A 347 0.21 -8.42 -9.36
C SER A 347 -0.44 -8.99 -10.62
N LEU A 348 -1.46 -9.82 -10.45
CA LEU A 348 -2.22 -10.40 -11.56
C LEU A 348 -3.00 -9.34 -12.33
N GLY A 349 -3.56 -8.34 -11.66
CA GLY A 349 -4.25 -7.21 -12.28
C GLY A 349 -3.34 -6.40 -13.21
N SER A 350 -2.12 -6.12 -12.80
CA SER A 350 -1.14 -5.40 -13.61
C SER A 350 -0.78 -6.15 -14.90
N LEU A 351 -0.60 -7.48 -14.81
CA LEU A 351 -0.35 -8.32 -15.97
C LEU A 351 -1.56 -8.36 -16.91
N ALA A 352 -2.76 -8.57 -16.35
CA ALA A 352 -4.01 -8.60 -17.12
C ALA A 352 -4.25 -7.27 -17.85
N ALA A 353 -4.01 -6.14 -17.18
CA ALA A 353 -4.15 -4.81 -17.80
C ALA A 353 -3.19 -4.62 -18.97
N GLY A 354 -1.94 -5.05 -18.83
CA GLY A 354 -0.97 -5.02 -19.92
C GLY A 354 -1.41 -5.87 -21.12
N ALA A 355 -1.94 -7.09 -20.88
CA ALA A 355 -2.47 -7.97 -21.91
C ALA A 355 -3.69 -7.33 -22.62
N ILE A 356 -4.64 -6.79 -21.85
CA ILE A 356 -5.82 -6.10 -22.37
C ILE A 356 -5.42 -4.88 -23.20
N ALA A 357 -4.52 -4.04 -22.69
CA ALA A 357 -4.05 -2.85 -23.41
C ALA A 357 -3.37 -3.21 -24.74
N GLN A 358 -2.61 -4.29 -24.76
CA GLN A 358 -1.96 -4.77 -25.99
C GLN A 358 -2.95 -5.33 -26.98
N GLN A 359 -3.92 -6.13 -26.51
CA GLN A 359 -4.93 -6.77 -27.39
C GLN A 359 -5.90 -5.75 -28.00
N PHE A 360 -6.32 -4.76 -27.24
CA PHE A 360 -7.31 -3.76 -27.67
C PHE A 360 -6.68 -2.48 -28.22
N GLY A 361 -5.35 -2.38 -28.27
CA GLY A 361 -4.63 -1.21 -28.74
C GLY A 361 -4.83 0.04 -27.89
N GLY A 362 -5.16 -0.11 -26.59
CA GLY A 362 -5.36 1.01 -25.68
C GLY A 362 -5.88 0.62 -24.30
N TYR A 363 -5.97 1.60 -23.42
CA TYR A 363 -6.26 1.39 -21.98
C TYR A 363 -7.76 1.48 -21.64
N ARG A 364 -8.63 1.87 -22.61
CA ARG A 364 -10.07 2.09 -22.38
C ARG A 364 -10.80 0.93 -21.69
N PRO A 365 -10.56 -0.36 -22.02
CA PRO A 365 -11.30 -1.46 -21.40
C PRO A 365 -10.94 -1.72 -19.94
N ILE A 366 -9.79 -1.23 -19.45
CA ILE A 366 -9.26 -1.54 -18.11
C ILE A 366 -10.11 -0.88 -17.01
N GLY A 367 -10.52 0.36 -17.20
CA GLY A 367 -11.37 1.06 -16.22
C GLY A 367 -12.72 0.38 -15.97
N PRO A 368 -13.49 0.03 -17.02
CA PRO A 368 -14.72 -0.77 -16.89
C PRO A 368 -14.52 -2.14 -16.23
N LEU A 369 -13.38 -2.81 -16.44
CA LEU A 369 -13.01 -4.02 -15.69
C LEU A 369 -12.94 -3.73 -14.18
N GLY A 370 -12.31 -2.62 -13.79
CA GLY A 370 -12.25 -2.19 -12.39
C GLY A 370 -13.64 -1.91 -11.81
N ALA A 371 -14.54 -1.29 -12.59
CA ALA A 371 -15.92 -1.07 -12.17
C ALA A 371 -16.68 -2.40 -11.98
N LEU A 372 -16.55 -3.33 -12.91
CA LEU A 372 -17.18 -4.65 -12.81
C LEU A 372 -16.71 -5.42 -11.57
N THR A 373 -15.41 -5.44 -11.33
CA THR A 373 -14.86 -6.13 -10.14
C THR A 373 -15.31 -5.48 -8.84
N CYS A 374 -15.48 -4.16 -8.79
CA CYS A 374 -16.07 -3.47 -7.63
C CYS A 374 -17.54 -3.90 -7.40
N VAL A 375 -18.36 -4.00 -8.45
CA VAL A 375 -19.74 -4.48 -8.34
C VAL A 375 -19.78 -5.91 -7.78
N VAL A 376 -18.93 -6.81 -8.29
CA VAL A 376 -18.84 -8.18 -7.79
C VAL A 376 -18.32 -8.19 -6.33
N ALA A 377 -17.34 -7.37 -6.00
CA ALA A 377 -16.82 -7.24 -4.64
C ALA A 377 -17.90 -6.78 -3.65
N ILE A 378 -18.76 -5.82 -4.06
CA ILE A 378 -19.94 -5.41 -3.28
C ILE A 378 -20.86 -6.61 -3.06
N ALA A 379 -21.23 -7.35 -4.12
CA ALA A 379 -22.11 -8.50 -4.01
C ALA A 379 -21.57 -9.58 -3.06
N VAL A 380 -20.26 -9.81 -3.05
CA VAL A 380 -19.59 -10.77 -2.16
C VAL A 380 -19.53 -10.26 -0.70
N ALA A 381 -19.19 -8.99 -0.48
CA ALA A 381 -19.00 -8.42 0.86
C ALA A 381 -20.32 -8.02 1.54
N TRP A 382 -21.34 -7.62 0.78
CA TRP A 382 -22.59 -7.07 1.29
C TRP A 382 -23.34 -7.96 2.29
N PRO A 383 -23.55 -9.27 2.04
CA PRO A 383 -24.27 -10.13 2.98
C PRO A 383 -23.55 -10.19 4.34
N LEU A 384 -22.24 -10.26 4.31
CA LEU A 384 -21.40 -10.31 5.52
C LEU A 384 -21.43 -8.99 6.28
N ALA A 385 -21.25 -7.86 5.61
CA ALA A 385 -21.30 -6.54 6.21
C ALA A 385 -22.66 -6.27 6.86
N ARG A 386 -23.77 -6.68 6.21
CA ARG A 386 -25.13 -6.61 6.79
C ARG A 386 -25.32 -7.50 8.01
N GLN A 387 -24.69 -8.66 8.04
CA GLN A 387 -24.73 -9.55 9.21
C GLN A 387 -24.12 -8.84 10.43
N PHE A 388 -22.97 -8.20 10.28
CA PHE A 388 -22.33 -7.44 11.35
C PHE A 388 -23.14 -6.20 11.78
N ASP A 389 -23.83 -5.54 10.85
CA ASP A 389 -24.73 -4.42 11.19
C ASP A 389 -25.91 -4.88 12.07
N ARG A 390 -26.46 -6.09 11.84
CA ARG A 390 -27.58 -6.65 12.61
C ARG A 390 -27.17 -7.13 14.01
N THR A 391 -25.92 -7.56 14.16
CA THR A 391 -25.41 -8.08 15.45
C THR A 391 -24.84 -6.97 16.34
N ARG A 392 -24.75 -5.75 15.84
CA ARG A 392 -24.26 -4.60 16.61
C ARG A 392 -25.29 -4.22 17.67
N PRO A 393 -24.90 -4.15 18.98
CA PRO A 393 -25.83 -3.68 20.02
C PRO A 393 -26.29 -2.26 19.70
N ASN A 394 -27.59 -2.02 19.72
CA ASN A 394 -28.13 -0.66 19.60
C ASN A 394 -27.57 0.19 20.74
N ASP A 395 -27.00 1.36 20.41
CA ASP A 395 -26.43 2.31 21.40
C ASP A 395 -27.41 2.70 22.51
N GLY A 396 -28.72 2.51 22.30
CA GLY A 396 -29.76 2.68 23.34
C GLY A 396 -29.65 1.74 24.55
N THR A 397 -29.00 0.57 24.39
CA THR A 397 -28.76 -0.38 25.50
C THR A 397 -27.53 -0.06 26.33
N ARG A 398 -26.57 0.68 25.80
CA ARG A 398 -25.37 1.13 26.55
C ARG A 398 -25.70 2.30 27.50
N ALA A 399 -26.59 3.19 27.11
CA ALA A 399 -27.03 4.29 27.96
C ALA A 399 -27.85 3.80 29.19
N ALA A 400 -28.56 2.69 29.05
CA ALA A 400 -29.34 2.08 30.16
C ALA A 400 -28.47 1.29 31.13
N ALA A 401 -27.31 0.75 30.69
CA ALA A 401 -26.39 -0.04 31.53
C ALA A 401 -25.40 0.81 32.35
N SER A 402 -25.22 2.09 32.00
CA SER A 402 -24.32 3.03 32.71
C SER A 402 -25.05 3.93 33.71
N GLY A 403 -26.37 3.73 33.92
CA GLY A 403 -27.24 4.49 34.82
C GLY A 403 -27.62 3.78 36.12
N HIS A 404 -26.91 2.72 36.50
CA HIS A 404 -27.07 2.02 37.80
C HIS A 404 -25.79 2.01 38.61
#